data_84235c083472a1f70749660b493c1031
#
_entry.id   84235c083472a1f70749660b493c1031
#
_cell.length_a   1.000
_cell.length_b   1.000
_cell.length_c   1.000
_cell.angle_alpha   90.00
_cell.angle_beta   90.00
_cell.angle_gamma   90.00
#
_symmetry.space_group_name_H-M   'P 1'
#
loop_
_entity.id
_entity.type
_entity.pdbx_description
1 polymer ?
#
loop_
_entity_poly.entity_id
_entity_poly.type
_entity_poly.pdbx_seq_one_letter_code
_entity_poly.pdbx_strand_id
1 'polypeptide(L)'
;MEQSNPIDEARRYVANAQEIIQKSKYDPATKFYLDKKYVRIAGDTLWKGCLIALDAVLNVRQGKGRPSIEKYRKAAAQRDGKLLQFVNTGYETMHLYMGYDGTKNKKTCEGGFDIANAIIDYCAKLYRPIACA
;
A
#
# COMPACT_ATOMS: atom_id res chain seq x y z
N MET A 1 28.08 0.13 2.51
CA MET A 1 26.73 0.11 3.09
C MET A 1 25.71 0.16 1.96
N GLU A 2 24.92 -0.86 1.83
CA GLU A 2 23.93 -0.90 0.77
C GLU A 2 22.77 0.02 1.08
N GLN A 3 22.39 0.83 0.12
CA GLN A 3 21.18 1.61 0.22
C GLN A 3 19.98 0.70 -0.01
N SER A 4 18.99 0.88 0.83
CA SER A 4 17.76 0.13 0.75
C SER A 4 17.02 0.49 -0.56
N ASN A 5 16.73 -0.50 -1.38
CA ASN A 5 15.91 -0.32 -2.57
C ASN A 5 14.47 0.00 -2.11
N PRO A 6 13.84 1.07 -2.60
CA PRO A 6 12.48 1.41 -2.17
C PRO A 6 11.44 0.33 -2.47
N ILE A 7 11.64 -0.45 -3.53
CA ILE A 7 10.74 -1.57 -3.83
C ILE A 7 10.86 -2.66 -2.76
N ASP A 8 12.09 -2.98 -2.37
CA ASP A 8 12.32 -3.97 -1.30
C ASP A 8 11.74 -3.48 0.04
N GLU A 9 11.89 -2.19 0.33
CA GLU A 9 11.31 -1.60 1.52
C GLU A 9 9.79 -1.69 1.50
N ALA A 10 9.16 -1.39 0.37
CA ALA A 10 7.72 -1.53 0.22
C ALA A 10 7.26 -2.96 0.50
N ARG A 11 7.99 -3.96 0.00
CA ARG A 11 7.67 -5.37 0.25
C ARG A 11 7.79 -5.75 1.71
N ARG A 12 8.75 -5.17 2.44
CA ARG A 12 8.86 -5.39 3.89
C ARG A 12 7.63 -4.88 4.62
N TYR A 13 7.05 -3.77 4.17
CA TYR A 13 5.82 -3.26 4.77
C TYR A 13 4.66 -4.23 4.57
N VAL A 14 4.58 -4.87 3.40
CA VAL A 14 3.56 -5.90 3.15
C VAL A 14 3.76 -7.09 4.09
N ALA A 15 5.00 -7.55 4.25
CA ALA A 15 5.30 -8.65 5.17
C ALA A 15 4.93 -8.28 6.61
N ASN A 16 5.23 -7.05 7.03
CA ASN A 16 4.86 -6.58 8.36
C ASN A 16 3.34 -6.54 8.53
N ALA A 17 2.61 -6.10 7.52
CA ALA A 17 1.16 -6.07 7.56
C ALA A 17 0.57 -7.49 7.68
N GLN A 18 1.17 -8.49 7.03
CA GLN A 18 0.77 -9.88 7.16
C GLN A 18 0.90 -10.36 8.60
N GLU A 19 1.99 -10.04 9.25
CA GLU A 19 2.19 -10.41 10.65
C GLU A 19 1.19 -9.71 11.56
N ILE A 20 0.92 -8.44 11.28
CA ILE A 20 -0.02 -7.64 12.10
C ILE A 20 -1.43 -8.21 12.01
N ILE A 21 -1.92 -8.49 10.80
CA ILE A 21 -3.31 -8.94 10.64
C ILE A 21 -3.53 -10.32 11.25
N GLN A 22 -2.49 -11.16 11.30
CA GLN A 22 -2.59 -12.47 11.92
C GLN A 22 -2.82 -12.41 13.43
N LYS A 23 -2.55 -11.27 14.06
CA LYS A 23 -2.84 -11.06 15.48
C LYS A 23 -4.33 -10.94 15.74
N SER A 24 -5.12 -10.58 14.74
CA SER A 24 -6.56 -10.58 14.87
C SER A 24 -7.08 -12.00 14.73
N LYS A 25 -7.90 -12.42 15.67
CA LYS A 25 -8.52 -13.75 15.58
C LYS A 25 -9.52 -13.75 14.42
N TYR A 26 -9.54 -14.85 13.71
CA TYR A 26 -10.43 -15.03 12.57
C TYR A 26 -11.50 -16.07 12.93
N ASP A 27 -12.76 -15.74 12.63
CA ASP A 27 -13.88 -16.66 12.85
C ASP A 27 -14.24 -17.33 11.51
N PRO A 28 -13.95 -18.62 11.32
CA PRO A 28 -14.28 -19.32 10.08
C PRO A 28 -15.77 -19.37 9.77
N ALA A 29 -16.63 -19.34 10.79
CA ALA A 29 -18.08 -19.43 10.62
C ALA A 29 -18.65 -18.16 9.99
N THR A 30 -18.22 -17.00 10.47
CA THR A 30 -18.67 -15.71 9.95
C THR A 30 -17.78 -15.17 8.84
N LYS A 31 -16.55 -15.67 8.72
CA LYS A 31 -15.52 -15.18 7.81
C LYS A 31 -15.09 -13.75 8.11
N PHE A 32 -15.19 -13.37 9.37
CA PHE A 32 -14.79 -12.05 9.84
C PHE A 32 -13.63 -12.14 10.82
N TYR A 33 -12.77 -11.13 10.79
CA TYR A 33 -11.81 -10.92 11.86
C TYR A 33 -12.55 -10.41 13.09
N LEU A 34 -12.09 -10.81 14.28
CA LEU A 34 -12.75 -10.43 15.53
C LEU A 34 -12.26 -9.08 16.05
N ASP A 35 -11.06 -8.65 15.67
CA ASP A 35 -10.46 -7.43 16.20
C ASP A 35 -10.05 -6.49 15.08
N LYS A 36 -10.86 -5.44 14.90
CA LYS A 36 -10.63 -4.44 13.85
C LYS A 36 -9.38 -3.60 14.07
N LYS A 37 -8.86 -3.56 15.30
CA LYS A 37 -7.63 -2.82 15.60
C LYS A 37 -6.47 -3.30 14.71
N TYR A 38 -6.30 -4.60 14.59
CA TYR A 38 -5.22 -5.16 13.78
C TYR A 38 -5.47 -4.99 12.30
N VAL A 39 -6.73 -5.00 11.87
CA VAL A 39 -7.09 -4.69 10.48
C VAL A 39 -6.70 -3.26 10.14
N ARG A 40 -7.00 -2.32 11.03
CA ARG A 40 -6.64 -0.91 10.82
C ARG A 40 -5.14 -0.72 10.70
N ILE A 41 -4.38 -1.30 11.61
CA ILE A 41 -2.92 -1.17 11.60
C ILE A 41 -2.35 -1.82 10.34
N ALA A 42 -2.85 -3.00 9.96
CA ALA A 42 -2.40 -3.69 8.76
C ALA A 42 -2.71 -2.87 7.50
N GLY A 43 -3.90 -2.31 7.40
CA GLY A 43 -4.29 -1.48 6.26
C GLY A 43 -3.40 -0.24 6.10
N ASP A 44 -3.15 0.45 7.20
CA ASP A 44 -2.26 1.61 7.18
C ASP A 44 -0.84 1.22 6.80
N THR A 45 -0.37 0.08 7.28
CA THR A 45 0.97 -0.43 6.97
C THR A 45 1.08 -0.79 5.49
N LEU A 46 0.08 -1.47 4.94
CA LEU A 46 0.01 -1.79 3.52
C LEU A 46 0.05 -0.53 2.66
N TRP A 47 -0.77 0.45 3.01
CA TRP A 47 -0.85 1.69 2.23
C TRP A 47 0.47 2.45 2.26
N LYS A 48 1.12 2.51 3.42
CA LYS A 48 2.46 3.13 3.52
C LYS A 48 3.47 2.44 2.63
N GLY A 49 3.43 1.10 2.55
CA GLY A 49 4.29 0.35 1.64
C GLY A 49 4.03 0.73 0.19
N CYS A 50 2.77 0.80 -0.20
CA CYS A 50 2.39 1.23 -1.55
C CYS A 50 2.86 2.64 -1.85
N LEU A 51 2.74 3.56 -0.88
CA LEU A 51 3.19 4.93 -1.06
C LEU A 51 4.71 5.01 -1.24
N ILE A 52 5.48 4.17 -0.55
CA ILE A 52 6.93 4.10 -0.75
C ILE A 52 7.24 3.73 -2.20
N ALA A 53 6.56 2.71 -2.74
CA ALA A 53 6.76 2.30 -4.12
C ALA A 53 6.31 3.38 -5.11
N LEU A 54 5.17 4.01 -4.85
CA LEU A 54 4.65 5.09 -5.69
C LEU A 54 5.56 6.32 -5.67
N ASP A 55 6.09 6.69 -4.50
CA ASP A 55 7.04 7.80 -4.37
C ASP A 55 8.28 7.57 -5.26
N ALA A 56 8.76 6.32 -5.31
CA ALA A 56 9.94 5.98 -6.09
C ALA A 56 9.72 6.12 -7.59
N VAL A 57 8.47 5.99 -8.05
CA VAL A 57 8.11 6.03 -9.46
C VAL A 57 7.58 7.40 -9.88
N LEU A 58 6.75 8.02 -9.03
CA LEU A 58 6.05 9.27 -9.38
C LEU A 58 6.82 10.52 -9.00
N ASN A 59 7.75 10.40 -8.08
CA ASN A 59 8.61 11.52 -7.67
C ASN A 59 7.79 12.74 -7.19
N VAL A 60 6.73 12.50 -6.42
CA VAL A 60 5.81 13.55 -5.97
C VAL A 60 6.21 14.19 -4.65
N ARG A 61 7.17 13.61 -3.96
CA ARG A 61 7.54 14.04 -2.62
C ARG A 61 8.51 15.22 -2.70
N GLN A 62 7.99 16.41 -2.45
CA GLN A 62 8.76 17.63 -2.44
C GLN A 62 8.53 18.33 -1.10
N GLY A 63 9.60 18.61 -0.37
CA GLY A 63 9.53 19.30 0.90
C GLY A 63 9.17 18.38 2.06
N LYS A 64 8.62 18.97 3.12
CA LYS A 64 8.32 18.26 4.36
C LYS A 64 6.94 17.62 4.31
N GLY A 65 6.84 16.43 4.85
CA GLY A 65 5.59 15.74 5.00
C GLY A 65 5.17 14.96 3.76
N ARG A 66 4.09 14.23 3.91
CA ARG A 66 3.59 13.38 2.83
C ARG A 66 2.65 14.18 1.93
N PRO A 67 2.78 14.04 0.61
CA PRO A 67 1.85 14.69 -0.32
C PRO A 67 0.42 14.19 -0.12
N SER A 68 -0.54 15.03 -0.49
CA SER A 68 -1.95 14.67 -0.46
C SER A 68 -2.28 13.59 -1.49
N ILE A 69 -3.38 12.88 -1.29
CA ILE A 69 -3.86 11.90 -2.27
C ILE A 69 -4.09 12.53 -3.65
N GLU A 70 -4.50 13.79 -3.67
CA GLU A 70 -4.73 14.49 -4.95
C GLU A 70 -3.43 14.67 -5.74
N LYS A 71 -2.31 14.90 -5.07
CA LYS A 71 -1.01 14.98 -5.74
C LYS A 71 -0.61 13.64 -6.35
N TYR A 72 -0.86 12.55 -5.64
CA TYR A 72 -0.60 11.21 -6.16
C TYR A 72 -1.49 10.92 -7.38
N ARG A 73 -2.77 11.27 -7.30
CA ARG A 73 -3.70 11.08 -8.42
C ARG A 73 -3.25 11.86 -9.65
N LYS A 74 -2.89 13.11 -9.47
CA LYS A 74 -2.45 13.97 -10.56
C LYS A 74 -1.17 13.43 -11.21
N ALA A 75 -0.19 13.09 -10.41
CA ALA A 75 1.07 12.54 -10.91
C ALA A 75 0.87 11.21 -11.63
N ALA A 76 0.03 10.33 -11.06
CA ALA A 76 -0.29 9.05 -11.67
C ALA A 76 -1.01 9.23 -13.00
N ALA A 77 -1.99 10.13 -13.05
CA ALA A 77 -2.75 10.41 -14.29
C ALA A 77 -1.84 10.92 -15.40
N GLN A 78 -0.84 11.74 -15.06
CA GLN A 78 0.10 12.27 -16.03
C GLN A 78 1.07 11.22 -16.56
N ARG A 79 1.32 10.18 -15.75
CA ARG A 79 2.28 9.15 -16.13
C ARG A 79 1.63 7.97 -16.84
N ASP A 80 0.51 7.46 -16.30
CA ASP A 80 -0.01 6.17 -16.73
C ASP A 80 -1.39 5.98 -16.11
N GLY A 81 -2.40 5.70 -16.93
CA GLY A 81 -3.76 5.48 -16.46
C GLY A 81 -3.89 4.30 -15.51
N LYS A 82 -3.06 3.27 -15.66
CA LYS A 82 -3.05 2.13 -14.76
C LYS A 82 -2.57 2.51 -13.36
N LEU A 83 -1.57 3.38 -13.28
CA LEU A 83 -1.12 3.92 -12.00
C LEU A 83 -2.23 4.70 -11.31
N LEU A 84 -3.00 5.47 -12.06
CA LEU A 84 -4.15 6.19 -11.48
C LEU A 84 -5.17 5.23 -10.91
N GLN A 85 -5.50 4.16 -11.63
CA GLN A 85 -6.42 3.13 -11.13
C GLN A 85 -5.88 2.50 -9.83
N PHE A 86 -4.60 2.19 -9.79
CA PHE A 86 -3.97 1.62 -8.61
C PHE A 86 -4.01 2.58 -7.42
N VAL A 87 -3.72 3.86 -7.65
CA VAL A 87 -3.78 4.86 -6.58
C VAL A 87 -5.19 4.94 -6.01
N ASN A 88 -6.20 5.01 -6.87
CA ASN A 88 -7.59 5.10 -6.44
C ASN A 88 -8.06 3.84 -5.70
N THR A 89 -7.79 2.67 -6.26
CA THR A 89 -8.20 1.40 -5.67
C THR A 89 -7.46 1.14 -4.36
N GLY A 90 -6.16 1.41 -4.33
CA GLY A 90 -5.36 1.22 -3.13
C GLY A 90 -5.80 2.14 -2.00
N TYR A 91 -6.01 3.41 -2.30
CA TYR A 91 -6.49 4.36 -1.31
C TYR A 91 -7.83 3.92 -0.71
N GLU A 92 -8.77 3.54 -1.56
CA GLU A 92 -10.09 3.11 -1.11
C GLU A 92 -10.02 1.84 -0.25
N THR A 93 -9.30 0.83 -0.70
CA THR A 93 -9.29 -0.47 -0.02
C THR A 93 -8.42 -0.45 1.23
N MET A 94 -7.18 0.00 1.10
CA MET A 94 -6.21 -0.08 2.20
C MET A 94 -6.35 1.06 3.19
N HIS A 95 -6.48 2.28 2.70
CA HIS A 95 -6.53 3.45 3.58
C HIS A 95 -7.92 3.65 4.18
N LEU A 96 -8.98 3.54 3.38
CA LEU A 96 -10.34 3.78 3.86
C LEU A 96 -10.99 2.54 4.47
N TYR A 97 -11.14 1.45 3.70
CA TYR A 97 -11.89 0.29 4.21
C TYR A 97 -11.15 -0.43 5.33
N MET A 98 -9.86 -0.66 5.19
CA MET A 98 -9.07 -1.30 6.23
C MET A 98 -8.60 -0.30 7.28
N GLY A 99 -7.84 0.70 6.86
CA GLY A 99 -7.16 1.61 7.78
C GLY A 99 -8.11 2.50 8.56
N TYR A 100 -9.07 3.10 7.90
CA TYR A 100 -10.01 4.03 8.56
C TYR A 100 -11.19 3.27 9.18
N ASP A 101 -11.88 2.45 8.38
CA ASP A 101 -13.10 1.77 8.83
C ASP A 101 -12.82 0.52 9.65
N GLY A 102 -11.67 -0.11 9.45
CA GLY A 102 -11.34 -1.37 10.13
C GLY A 102 -12.25 -2.51 9.73
N THR A 103 -12.52 -2.65 8.42
CA THR A 103 -13.39 -3.72 7.93
C THR A 103 -12.92 -5.07 8.43
N LYS A 104 -13.83 -5.86 8.99
CA LYS A 104 -13.51 -7.19 9.49
C LYS A 104 -13.71 -8.27 8.44
N ASN A 105 -14.16 -7.91 7.25
CA ASN A 105 -14.39 -8.86 6.15
C ASN A 105 -13.06 -9.37 5.60
N LYS A 106 -12.85 -10.68 5.72
CA LYS A 106 -11.58 -11.29 5.31
C LYS A 106 -11.30 -11.13 3.82
N LYS A 107 -12.31 -11.28 2.97
CA LYS A 107 -12.13 -11.12 1.52
C LYS A 107 -11.68 -9.72 1.15
N THR A 108 -12.24 -8.70 1.80
CA THR A 108 -11.84 -7.31 1.57
C THR A 108 -10.38 -7.11 1.98
N CYS A 109 -9.98 -7.68 3.12
CA CYS A 109 -8.59 -7.58 3.59
C CYS A 109 -7.64 -8.33 2.65
N GLU A 110 -8.00 -9.53 2.20
CA GLU A 110 -7.21 -10.27 1.21
C GLU A 110 -7.06 -9.46 -0.07
N GLY A 111 -8.14 -8.83 -0.53
CA GLY A 111 -8.12 -7.92 -1.68
C GLY A 111 -7.15 -6.78 -1.48
N GLY A 112 -7.08 -6.23 -0.26
CA GLY A 112 -6.10 -5.19 0.07
C GLY A 112 -4.67 -5.66 -0.10
N PHE A 113 -4.34 -6.86 0.36
CA PHE A 113 -3.01 -7.45 0.16
C PHE A 113 -2.72 -7.70 -1.31
N ASP A 114 -3.70 -8.21 -2.06
CA ASP A 114 -3.54 -8.45 -3.49
C ASP A 114 -3.29 -7.14 -4.25
N ILE A 115 -4.03 -6.11 -3.93
CA ILE A 115 -3.87 -4.79 -4.54
C ILE A 115 -2.49 -4.22 -4.20
N ALA A 116 -2.07 -4.32 -2.93
CA ALA A 116 -0.75 -3.84 -2.51
C ALA A 116 0.36 -4.51 -3.30
N ASN A 117 0.30 -5.83 -3.43
CA ASN A 117 1.29 -6.58 -4.20
C ASN A 117 1.27 -6.17 -5.68
N ALA A 118 0.09 -5.99 -6.26
CA ALA A 118 -0.03 -5.56 -7.66
C ALA A 118 0.56 -4.18 -7.89
N ILE A 119 0.32 -3.24 -6.97
CA ILE A 119 0.90 -1.89 -7.05
C ILE A 119 2.42 -1.95 -6.99
N ILE A 120 2.95 -2.68 -6.02
CA ILE A 120 4.40 -2.79 -5.83
C ILE A 120 5.04 -3.47 -7.03
N ASP A 121 4.44 -4.54 -7.54
CA ASP A 121 4.96 -5.25 -8.73
C ASP A 121 4.97 -4.32 -9.94
N TYR A 122 3.92 -3.55 -10.14
CA TYR A 122 3.85 -2.60 -11.25
C TYR A 122 4.90 -1.50 -11.10
N CYS A 123 5.04 -0.95 -9.91
CA CYS A 123 6.07 0.04 -9.63
C CYS A 123 7.47 -0.52 -9.83
N ALA A 124 7.69 -1.78 -9.47
CA ALA A 124 8.98 -2.44 -9.67
C ALA A 124 9.38 -2.47 -11.15
N LYS A 125 8.42 -2.67 -12.04
CA LYS A 125 8.67 -2.64 -13.49
C LYS A 125 9.04 -1.26 -13.99
N LEU A 126 8.51 -0.21 -13.39
CA LEU A 126 8.74 1.17 -13.81
C LEU A 126 9.94 1.80 -13.12
N TYR A 127 10.32 1.26 -11.98
CA TYR A 127 11.38 1.86 -11.16
C TYR A 127 12.73 1.77 -11.89
N ARG A 128 13.42 2.91 -11.93
CA ARG A 128 14.79 3.00 -12.45
C ARG A 128 15.65 3.67 -11.40
N PRO A 129 16.60 2.95 -10.81
CA PRO A 129 17.54 3.58 -9.87
C PRO A 129 18.29 4.70 -10.58
N ILE A 130 18.59 5.77 -9.84
CA ILE A 130 19.41 6.84 -10.37
C ILE A 130 20.80 6.25 -10.62
N ALA A 131 21.23 6.29 -11.88
CA ALA A 131 22.57 5.84 -12.22
C ALA A 131 23.58 6.77 -11.56
N CYS A 132 24.51 6.20 -10.80
CA CYS A 132 25.65 6.96 -10.29
C CYS A 132 26.55 7.29 -11.45
N ALA A 133 26.60 8.55 -11.79
CA ALA A 133 27.51 9.02 -12.83
C ALA A 133 28.95 8.85 -12.36
#